data_30660a8e012499990d3351e13cbca450
#
_entry.id   30660a8e012499990d3351e13cbca450
#
_cell.length_a   1.000
_cell.length_b   1.000
_cell.length_c   1.000
_cell.angle_alpha   90.00
_cell.angle_beta   90.00
_cell.angle_gamma   90.00
#
_symmetry.space_group_name_H-M   'P 1'
#
loop_
_entity.id
_entity.type
_entity.pdbx_description
1 polymer ?
#
loop_
_entity_poly.entity_id
_entity_poly.type
_entity_poly.pdbx_seq_one_letter_code
_entity_poly.pdbx_strand_id
1 'polypeptide(L)'
;MSALPYDPHRLADAAGSLITNCRELAHLGLTPATSSNFSQRLDAQHCAITVSGRDKGRLVQDDIMVVDFDGRPVATDKRPSAETLLHTQLYRRFADVGCVLHTHSLNQTVASRLFAKHGHITFEGYELQKAFRGNATHEGAVRVPV
;
A
#
# COMPACT_ATOMS: atom_id res chain seq x y z
N MET A 1 13.84 2.56 -30.19
CA MET A 1 13.37 2.67 -28.79
C MET A 1 13.11 1.26 -28.29
N SER A 2 13.73 0.81 -27.22
CA SER A 2 13.46 -0.50 -26.63
C SER A 2 12.01 -0.55 -26.15
N ALA A 3 11.32 -1.67 -26.38
CA ALA A 3 9.98 -1.87 -25.86
C ALA A 3 10.00 -1.82 -24.32
N LEU A 4 8.94 -1.23 -23.72
CA LEU A 4 8.79 -1.24 -22.27
C LEU A 4 8.60 -2.70 -21.79
N PRO A 5 9.19 -3.07 -20.64
CA PRO A 5 9.05 -4.44 -20.12
C PRO A 5 7.69 -4.72 -19.46
N TYR A 6 6.77 -3.77 -19.48
CA TYR A 6 5.40 -3.84 -18.97
C TYR A 6 4.41 -3.21 -19.96
N ASP A 7 3.11 -3.51 -19.81
CA ASP A 7 2.04 -2.94 -20.63
C ASP A 7 1.72 -1.50 -20.19
N PRO A 8 1.91 -0.47 -21.07
CA PRO A 8 1.59 0.91 -20.76
C PRO A 8 0.11 1.18 -20.50
N HIS A 9 -0.80 0.41 -21.11
CA HIS A 9 -2.24 0.54 -20.86
C HIS A 9 -2.59 0.10 -19.44
N ARG A 10 -2.03 -1.01 -18.99
CA ARG A 10 -2.19 -1.47 -17.60
C ARG A 10 -1.61 -0.47 -16.60
N LEU A 11 -0.50 0.18 -16.92
CA LEU A 11 0.04 1.25 -16.09
C LEU A 11 -0.90 2.44 -16.02
N ALA A 12 -1.49 2.88 -17.13
CA ALA A 12 -2.42 4.00 -17.17
C ALA A 12 -3.68 3.71 -16.31
N ASP A 13 -4.25 2.51 -16.43
CA ASP A 13 -5.40 2.07 -15.65
C ASP A 13 -5.07 2.00 -14.15
N ALA A 14 -3.91 1.41 -13.81
CA ALA A 14 -3.44 1.32 -12.42
C ALA A 14 -3.20 2.71 -11.83
N ALA A 15 -2.60 3.63 -12.58
CA ALA A 15 -2.37 5.00 -12.14
C ALA A 15 -3.69 5.73 -11.87
N GLY A 16 -4.68 5.62 -12.76
CA GLY A 16 -6.00 6.20 -12.55
C GLY A 16 -6.68 5.67 -11.28
N SER A 17 -6.65 4.35 -11.09
CA SER A 17 -7.19 3.68 -9.91
C SER A 17 -6.48 4.12 -8.63
N LEU A 18 -5.15 4.12 -8.61
CA LEU A 18 -4.35 4.54 -7.45
C LEU A 18 -4.61 6.00 -7.09
N ILE A 19 -4.63 6.92 -8.06
CA ILE A 19 -4.87 8.35 -7.82
C ILE A 19 -6.24 8.57 -7.19
N THR A 20 -7.28 7.90 -7.69
CA THR A 20 -8.65 8.01 -7.15
C THR A 20 -8.69 7.56 -5.69
N ASN A 21 -8.16 6.38 -5.39
CA ASN A 21 -8.14 5.83 -4.03
C ASN A 21 -7.25 6.67 -3.09
N CYS A 22 -6.11 7.17 -3.56
CA CYS A 22 -5.23 8.03 -2.77
C CYS A 22 -5.94 9.32 -2.33
N ARG A 23 -6.69 9.96 -3.22
CA ARG A 23 -7.47 11.16 -2.91
C ARG A 23 -8.55 10.91 -1.87
N GLU A 24 -9.25 9.79 -1.99
CA GLU A 24 -10.26 9.40 -1.01
C GLU A 24 -9.64 9.16 0.37
N LEU A 25 -8.56 8.37 0.44
CA LEU A 25 -7.86 8.09 1.70
C LEU A 25 -7.24 9.35 2.32
N ALA A 26 -6.78 10.30 1.49
CA ALA A 26 -6.32 11.60 1.95
C ALA A 26 -7.47 12.44 2.52
N HIS A 27 -8.63 12.44 1.89
CA HIS A 27 -9.84 13.10 2.39
C HIS A 27 -10.28 12.54 3.76
N LEU A 28 -10.11 11.24 3.96
CA LEU A 28 -10.35 10.57 5.25
C LEU A 28 -9.26 10.80 6.30
N GLY A 29 -8.22 11.60 6.00
CA GLY A 29 -7.13 11.91 6.93
C GLY A 29 -6.15 10.75 7.16
N LEU A 30 -6.10 9.76 6.27
CA LEU A 30 -5.28 8.55 6.41
C LEU A 30 -3.89 8.67 5.77
N THR A 31 -3.58 9.82 5.16
CA THR A 31 -2.28 10.08 4.50
C THR A 31 -1.71 11.43 4.92
N PRO A 32 -1.39 11.64 6.20
CA PRO A 32 -0.94 12.93 6.69
C PRO A 32 0.36 13.37 6.01
N ALA A 33 0.41 14.64 5.59
CA ALA A 33 1.52 15.27 4.86
C ALA A 33 1.86 14.49 3.57
N THR A 34 3.08 13.99 3.45
CA THR A 34 3.56 13.19 2.31
C THR A 34 3.71 11.70 2.65
N SER A 35 3.20 11.28 3.81
CA SER A 35 3.23 9.88 4.26
C SER A 35 2.38 8.97 3.38
N SER A 36 2.40 7.68 3.69
CA SER A 36 1.67 6.64 2.96
C SER A 36 2.25 6.33 1.58
N ASN A 37 1.96 5.15 1.10
CA ASN A 37 2.34 4.68 -0.24
C ASN A 37 1.38 3.60 -0.70
N PHE A 38 1.15 3.57 -2.01
CA PHE A 38 0.12 2.75 -2.62
C PHE A 38 0.67 2.12 -3.88
N SER A 39 0.34 0.86 -4.12
CA SER A 39 0.76 0.15 -5.31
C SER A 39 -0.32 -0.77 -5.86
N GLN A 40 -0.21 -1.07 -7.15
CA GLN A 40 -1.05 -2.03 -7.85
C GLN A 40 -0.18 -2.92 -8.74
N ARG A 41 -0.40 -4.22 -8.66
CA ARG A 41 0.28 -5.21 -9.50
C ARG A 41 -0.05 -4.97 -10.97
N LEU A 42 0.96 -4.93 -11.83
CA LEU A 42 0.81 -4.85 -13.28
C LEU A 42 0.87 -6.24 -13.91
N ASP A 43 1.84 -7.05 -13.49
CA ASP A 43 2.09 -8.39 -14.02
C ASP A 43 2.79 -9.28 -12.98
N ALA A 44 3.43 -10.35 -13.42
CA ALA A 44 4.14 -11.30 -12.55
C ALA A 44 5.46 -10.74 -11.96
N GLN A 45 5.96 -9.61 -12.47
CA GLN A 45 7.28 -9.07 -12.12
C GLN A 45 7.26 -7.59 -11.72
N HIS A 46 6.18 -6.85 -12.05
CA HIS A 46 6.10 -5.40 -11.92
C HIS A 46 4.87 -4.94 -11.16
N CYS A 47 4.99 -3.81 -10.47
CA CYS A 47 3.87 -3.06 -9.94
C CYS A 47 4.02 -1.55 -10.21
N ALA A 48 2.88 -0.88 -10.39
CA ALA A 48 2.78 0.56 -10.31
C ALA A 48 2.83 0.98 -8.83
N ILE A 49 3.58 2.03 -8.48
CA ILE A 49 3.70 2.52 -7.11
C ILE A 49 3.82 4.04 -7.09
N THR A 50 3.34 4.66 -6.02
CA THR A 50 3.46 6.11 -5.81
C THR A 50 4.91 6.52 -5.63
N VAL A 51 5.29 7.63 -6.30
CA VAL A 51 6.61 8.28 -6.15
C VAL A 51 6.78 8.81 -4.72
N SER A 52 8.01 8.77 -4.20
CA SER A 52 8.35 9.26 -2.86
C SER A 52 8.08 10.76 -2.70
N GLY A 53 7.64 11.18 -1.51
CA GLY A 53 7.54 12.57 -1.11
C GLY A 53 6.39 13.37 -1.74
N ARG A 54 5.39 12.71 -2.34
CA ARG A 54 4.22 13.35 -2.93
C ARG A 54 3.03 13.36 -1.98
N ASP A 55 2.28 14.46 -1.97
CA ASP A 55 0.99 14.57 -1.29
C ASP A 55 -0.04 13.65 -1.96
N LYS A 56 -0.56 12.67 -1.22
CA LYS A 56 -1.47 11.64 -1.76
C LYS A 56 -2.83 12.19 -2.20
N GLY A 57 -3.23 13.34 -1.65
CA GLY A 57 -4.46 14.03 -2.07
C GLY A 57 -4.33 14.78 -3.39
N ARG A 58 -3.10 14.96 -3.91
CA ARG A 58 -2.80 15.80 -5.08
C ARG A 58 -2.02 15.08 -6.17
N LEU A 59 -1.99 13.74 -6.14
CA LEU A 59 -1.28 12.96 -7.14
C LEU A 59 -1.81 13.21 -8.55
N VAL A 60 -0.87 13.24 -9.49
CA VAL A 60 -1.10 13.20 -10.94
C VAL A 60 -0.49 11.93 -11.52
N GLN A 61 -0.78 11.63 -12.78
CA GLN A 61 -0.33 10.40 -13.42
C GLN A 61 1.21 10.25 -13.39
N ASP A 62 1.94 11.36 -13.51
CA ASP A 62 3.39 11.39 -13.43
C ASP A 62 3.95 11.08 -12.02
N ASP A 63 3.12 11.09 -10.98
CA ASP A 63 3.49 10.69 -9.62
C ASP A 63 3.35 9.16 -9.37
N ILE A 64 3.03 8.41 -10.42
CA ILE A 64 3.03 6.95 -10.41
C ILE A 64 4.18 6.44 -11.27
N MET A 65 4.93 5.49 -10.75
CA MET A 65 6.07 4.87 -11.43
C MET A 65 5.97 3.36 -11.40
N VAL A 66 6.77 2.68 -12.21
CA VAL A 66 6.88 1.21 -12.18
C VAL A 66 8.14 0.80 -11.45
N VAL A 67 8.01 -0.24 -10.62
CA VAL A 67 9.15 -0.95 -10.02
C VAL A 67 9.02 -2.45 -10.30
N ASP A 68 10.17 -3.12 -10.36
CA ASP A 68 10.22 -4.58 -10.31
C ASP A 68 10.00 -5.08 -8.86
N PHE A 69 9.85 -6.39 -8.67
CA PHE A 69 9.66 -6.94 -7.33
C PHE A 69 10.95 -6.96 -6.47
N ASP A 70 12.10 -6.54 -7.00
CA ASP A 70 13.29 -6.19 -6.22
C ASP A 70 13.25 -4.73 -5.71
N GLY A 71 12.20 -3.98 -6.08
CA GLY A 71 12.02 -2.58 -5.70
C GLY A 71 12.81 -1.61 -6.57
N ARG A 72 13.37 -2.07 -7.71
CA ARG A 72 14.15 -1.23 -8.62
C ARG A 72 13.24 -0.49 -9.57
N PRO A 73 13.48 0.81 -9.83
CA PRO A 73 12.76 1.57 -10.84
C PRO A 73 12.91 0.92 -12.23
N VAL A 74 11.81 0.89 -12.99
CA VAL A 74 11.76 0.33 -14.34
C VAL A 74 11.42 1.43 -15.34
N ALA A 75 12.29 1.66 -16.32
CA ALA A 75 12.14 2.65 -17.37
C ALA A 75 11.93 4.10 -16.86
N THR A 76 12.47 4.43 -15.68
CA THR A 76 12.39 5.75 -15.06
C THR A 76 13.55 5.97 -14.10
N ASP A 77 13.92 7.22 -13.85
CA ASP A 77 14.90 7.67 -12.84
C ASP A 77 14.22 8.19 -11.56
N LYS A 78 12.89 8.14 -11.48
CA LYS A 78 12.12 8.58 -10.30
C LYS A 78 12.48 7.72 -9.09
N ARG A 79 12.40 8.34 -7.91
CA ARG A 79 12.65 7.65 -6.64
C ARG A 79 11.35 7.01 -6.11
N PRO A 80 11.32 5.69 -5.93
CA PRO A 80 10.17 5.01 -5.33
C PRO A 80 10.07 5.33 -3.83
N SER A 81 8.93 5.01 -3.22
CA SER A 81 8.74 5.11 -1.77
C SER A 81 9.82 4.34 -1.01
N ALA A 82 10.22 4.84 0.16
CA ALA A 82 11.16 4.13 1.05
C ALA A 82 10.66 2.73 1.46
N GLU A 83 9.35 2.53 1.47
CA GLU A 83 8.69 1.29 1.89
C GLU A 83 8.28 0.38 0.72
N THR A 84 8.82 0.64 -0.47
CA THR A 84 8.53 -0.16 -1.67
C THR A 84 8.73 -1.65 -1.45
N LEU A 85 9.75 -2.06 -0.68
CA LEU A 85 10.01 -3.46 -0.40
C LEU A 85 8.89 -4.15 0.40
N LEU A 86 8.14 -3.43 1.24
CA LEU A 86 6.95 -3.99 1.91
C LEU A 86 5.89 -4.42 0.89
N HIS A 87 5.66 -3.60 -0.13
CA HIS A 87 4.71 -3.90 -1.21
C HIS A 87 5.18 -5.08 -2.06
N THR A 88 6.42 -5.04 -2.53
CA THR A 88 6.93 -6.06 -3.44
C THR A 88 7.08 -7.43 -2.76
N GLN A 89 7.39 -7.48 -1.46
CA GLN A 89 7.40 -8.72 -0.68
C GLN A 89 6.00 -9.36 -0.59
N LEU A 90 4.95 -8.56 -0.42
CA LEU A 90 3.57 -9.06 -0.42
C LEU A 90 3.20 -9.64 -1.79
N TYR A 91 3.59 -8.98 -2.88
CA TYR A 91 3.36 -9.50 -4.23
C TYR A 91 4.12 -10.78 -4.52
N ARG A 92 5.34 -10.94 -4.02
CA ARG A 92 6.10 -12.18 -4.14
C ARG A 92 5.49 -13.34 -3.36
N ARG A 93 5.02 -13.04 -2.14
CA ARG A 93 4.50 -14.05 -1.24
C ARG A 93 3.09 -14.50 -1.60
N PHE A 94 2.27 -13.60 -2.14
CA PHE A 94 0.86 -13.82 -2.41
C PHE A 94 0.53 -13.44 -3.85
N ALA A 95 0.36 -14.45 -4.72
CA ALA A 95 0.09 -14.23 -6.15
C ALA A 95 -1.29 -13.60 -6.40
N ASP A 96 -2.23 -13.78 -5.49
CA ASP A 96 -3.60 -13.27 -5.52
C ASP A 96 -3.72 -11.81 -5.04
N VAL A 97 -2.66 -11.23 -4.44
CA VAL A 97 -2.67 -9.82 -4.04
C VAL A 97 -2.52 -8.92 -5.26
N GLY A 98 -3.57 -8.15 -5.57
CA GLY A 98 -3.62 -7.21 -6.69
C GLY A 98 -3.17 -5.79 -6.34
N CYS A 99 -3.37 -5.34 -5.08
CA CYS A 99 -2.94 -4.03 -4.62
C CYS A 99 -2.49 -4.05 -3.16
N VAL A 100 -1.69 -3.04 -2.79
CA VAL A 100 -1.25 -2.81 -1.40
C VAL A 100 -1.43 -1.33 -1.08
N LEU A 101 -2.17 -1.05 -0.02
CA LEU A 101 -2.47 0.29 0.45
C LEU A 101 -1.89 0.47 1.85
N HIS A 102 -0.82 1.26 1.97
CA HIS A 102 -0.21 1.58 3.25
C HIS A 102 -0.65 2.97 3.70
N THR A 103 -1.36 3.05 4.81
CA THR A 103 -1.92 4.28 5.39
C THR A 103 -1.37 4.56 6.78
N HIS A 104 -1.50 5.81 7.24
CA HIS A 104 -1.17 6.26 8.58
C HIS A 104 -2.40 6.81 9.27
N SER A 105 -3.02 6.03 10.14
CA SER A 105 -4.12 6.47 11.00
C SER A 105 -3.56 6.99 12.33
N LEU A 106 -4.09 8.12 12.82
CA LEU A 106 -3.74 8.65 14.13
C LEU A 106 -4.01 7.62 15.23
N ASN A 107 -5.16 6.97 15.17
CA ASN A 107 -5.56 5.97 16.17
C ASN A 107 -4.62 4.75 16.17
N GLN A 108 -4.22 4.26 14.99
CA GLN A 108 -3.25 3.17 14.89
C GLN A 108 -1.88 3.58 15.45
N THR A 109 -1.43 4.80 15.16
CA THR A 109 -0.16 5.32 15.66
C THR A 109 -0.16 5.43 17.19
N VAL A 110 -1.24 5.95 17.77
CA VAL A 110 -1.40 6.04 19.23
C VAL A 110 -1.47 4.65 19.86
N ALA A 111 -2.30 3.77 19.32
CA ALA A 111 -2.43 2.39 19.82
C ALA A 111 -1.09 1.64 19.76
N SER A 112 -0.35 1.73 18.64
CA SER A 112 0.96 1.12 18.50
C SER A 112 1.93 1.60 19.59
N ARG A 113 1.95 2.89 19.88
CA ARG A 113 2.82 3.44 20.95
C ARG A 113 2.42 2.99 22.33
N LEU A 114 1.12 2.97 22.63
CA LEU A 114 0.61 2.54 23.93
C LEU A 114 0.90 1.07 24.21
N PHE A 115 0.78 0.22 23.19
CA PHE A 115 0.95 -1.22 23.32
C PHE A 115 2.35 -1.73 22.91
N ALA A 116 3.29 -0.87 22.51
CA ALA A 116 4.62 -1.25 22.08
C ALA A 116 5.35 -2.16 23.08
N LYS A 117 5.25 -1.88 24.40
CA LYS A 117 5.86 -2.70 25.46
C LYS A 117 5.23 -4.09 25.59
N HIS A 118 3.99 -4.27 25.15
CA HIS A 118 3.29 -5.56 25.16
C HIS A 118 3.58 -6.37 23.89
N GLY A 119 4.15 -5.75 22.85
CA GLY A 119 4.49 -6.36 21.58
C GLY A 119 3.29 -6.75 20.71
N HIS A 120 2.07 -6.50 21.14
CA HIS A 120 0.84 -6.79 20.40
C HIS A 120 -0.35 -6.00 20.93
N ILE A 121 -1.37 -5.88 20.08
CA ILE A 121 -2.72 -5.41 20.43
C ILE A 121 -3.68 -6.59 20.28
N THR A 122 -4.57 -6.80 21.23
CA THR A 122 -5.64 -7.79 21.13
C THR A 122 -6.96 -7.08 20.85
N PHE A 123 -7.67 -7.53 19.82
CA PHE A 123 -9.01 -7.07 19.48
C PHE A 123 -10.01 -8.18 19.82
N GLU A 124 -11.05 -7.82 20.57
CA GLU A 124 -12.13 -8.73 20.98
C GLU A 124 -13.49 -8.05 20.78
N GLY A 125 -14.47 -8.77 20.27
CA GLY A 125 -15.83 -8.26 20.10
C GLY A 125 -16.03 -7.22 19.00
N TYR A 126 -15.07 -7.02 18.12
CA TYR A 126 -15.16 -6.07 17.01
C TYR A 126 -15.61 -6.75 15.72
N GLU A 127 -16.68 -6.27 15.12
CA GLU A 127 -17.20 -6.78 13.85
C GLU A 127 -16.13 -6.74 12.72
N LEU A 128 -15.28 -5.71 12.73
CA LEU A 128 -14.18 -5.56 11.77
C LEU A 128 -13.10 -6.65 11.86
N GLN A 129 -13.10 -7.51 12.88
CA GLN A 129 -12.21 -8.68 12.94
C GLN A 129 -12.39 -9.61 11.74
N LYS A 130 -13.57 -9.63 11.13
CA LYS A 130 -13.87 -10.40 9.91
C LYS A 130 -13.06 -9.94 8.68
N ALA A 131 -12.46 -8.74 8.72
CA ALA A 131 -11.55 -8.26 7.68
C ALA A 131 -10.18 -8.99 7.71
N PHE A 132 -9.82 -9.62 8.82
CA PHE A 132 -8.60 -10.43 8.89
C PHE A 132 -8.84 -11.79 8.22
N ARG A 133 -7.96 -12.14 7.31
CA ARG A 133 -8.04 -13.42 6.58
C ARG A 133 -8.10 -14.60 7.55
N GLY A 134 -9.09 -15.46 7.37
CA GLY A 134 -9.31 -16.65 8.21
C GLY A 134 -10.21 -16.40 9.42
N ASN A 135 -10.69 -15.17 9.63
CA ASN A 135 -11.61 -14.82 10.70
C ASN A 135 -13.04 -14.72 10.17
N ALA A 136 -13.92 -15.64 10.55
CA ALA A 136 -15.31 -15.65 10.10
C ALA A 136 -16.30 -15.04 11.11
N THR A 137 -15.84 -14.76 12.33
CA THR A 137 -16.67 -14.28 13.45
C THR A 137 -15.98 -13.16 14.23
N HIS A 138 -16.75 -12.40 14.98
CA HIS A 138 -16.25 -11.37 15.92
C HIS A 138 -16.17 -11.89 17.37
N GLU A 139 -16.54 -13.16 17.63
CA GLU A 139 -16.60 -13.74 18.98
C GLU A 139 -15.23 -14.17 19.53
N GLY A 140 -14.22 -14.21 18.68
CA GLY A 140 -12.84 -14.57 19.07
C GLY A 140 -11.97 -13.35 19.33
N ALA A 141 -10.71 -13.62 19.70
CA ALA A 141 -9.66 -12.63 19.86
C ALA A 141 -8.68 -12.66 18.67
N VAL A 142 -8.35 -11.49 18.12
CA VAL A 142 -7.29 -11.34 17.11
C VAL A 142 -6.13 -10.57 17.71
N ARG A 143 -4.94 -11.16 17.66
CA ARG A 143 -3.69 -10.51 18.09
C ARG A 143 -2.96 -9.94 16.89
N VAL A 144 -2.71 -8.63 16.94
CA VAL A 144 -1.93 -7.92 15.94
C VAL A 144 -0.60 -7.50 16.56
N PRO A 145 0.54 -7.92 15.99
CA PRO A 145 1.87 -7.49 16.48
C PRO A 145 2.04 -5.98 16.34
N VAL A 146 2.84 -5.40 17.23
CA VAL A 146 3.20 -3.96 17.24
C VAL A 146 4.71 -3.81 17.20
#